data_07a4557086a1612dec2932b03956413c
#
_entry.id   07a4557086a1612dec2932b03956413c
#
_cell.length_a   1.000
_cell.length_b   1.000
_cell.length_c   1.000
_cell.angle_alpha   90.00
_cell.angle_beta   90.00
_cell.angle_gamma   90.00
#
_symmetry.space_group_name_H-M   'P 1'
#
loop_
_entity.id
_entity.type
_entity.pdbx_description
1 polymer ?
#
loop_
_entity_poly.entity_id
_entity_poly.type
_entity_poly.pdbx_seq_one_letter_code
_entity_poly.pdbx_strand_id
1 'polypeptide(L)'
;MHTSKRMTIAYLAMAAALLALFALNLFWGSIALSPSDIAAALLGRGTNALAANILLQLRLPRAVMVVLLGAALSVAGYLLQTFFANPIAGPFVMGISSGAKLAVALTMVVFLNRGLLTGSLTLILAAFAGAMAAMLFVLAVARRVQRMSILVICGVMIGYICSAITDIVVAFAQDSNIVNLHNWSMGSFSGMTWGNVATAAAIVLPCLAAAFLLSKPMAAYQLGESYAASVGVPVRAFSVALVLLSSLLAACVTAFAGPISFVGIAVPHLIKHTLGSAKPLRVLPGCALGGAAFCLLCDLIARSLFAPTELSISSVTAVFGAPVVIWLLVRRNQEGAR
;
A
#
# COMPACT_ATOMS: atom_id res chain seq x y z
N MET A 1 -28.24 18.81 6.89
CA MET A 1 -28.77 17.41 6.83
C MET A 1 -28.32 16.62 5.59
N HIS A 2 -28.18 17.23 4.40
CA HIS A 2 -27.77 16.51 3.17
C HIS A 2 -26.35 15.89 3.22
N THR A 3 -25.38 16.54 3.82
CA THR A 3 -23.97 16.05 3.92
C THR A 3 -23.82 14.82 4.81
N SER A 4 -24.62 14.70 5.89
CA SER A 4 -24.58 13.54 6.78
C SER A 4 -25.13 12.29 6.09
N LYS A 5 -26.27 12.38 5.40
CA LYS A 5 -26.88 11.26 4.67
C LYS A 5 -25.98 10.76 3.54
N ARG A 6 -25.38 11.68 2.74
CA ARG A 6 -24.43 11.32 1.68
C ARG A 6 -23.23 10.53 2.24
N MET A 7 -22.70 10.97 3.37
CA MET A 7 -21.55 10.33 4.00
C MET A 7 -21.89 8.93 4.51
N THR A 8 -23.04 8.75 5.18
CA THR A 8 -23.49 7.44 5.64
C THR A 8 -23.69 6.48 4.47
N ILE A 9 -24.33 6.93 3.39
CA ILE A 9 -24.52 6.13 2.17
C ILE A 9 -23.18 5.75 1.56
N ALA A 10 -22.21 6.68 1.50
CA ALA A 10 -20.89 6.40 0.95
C ALA A 10 -20.14 5.33 1.77
N TYR A 11 -20.19 5.40 3.10
CA TYR A 11 -19.58 4.37 3.95
C TYR A 11 -20.26 3.01 3.83
N LEU A 12 -21.60 2.98 3.79
CA LEU A 12 -22.34 1.73 3.58
C LEU A 12 -22.03 1.12 2.22
N ALA A 13 -21.95 1.93 1.16
CA ALA A 13 -21.58 1.46 -0.16
C ALA A 13 -20.14 0.92 -0.20
N MET A 14 -19.17 1.61 0.44
CA MET A 14 -17.79 1.12 0.53
C MET A 14 -17.70 -0.19 1.33
N ALA A 15 -18.42 -0.30 2.45
CA ALA A 15 -18.45 -1.52 3.25
C ALA A 15 -19.09 -2.67 2.48
N ALA A 16 -20.21 -2.42 1.79
CA ALA A 16 -20.88 -3.41 0.95
C ALA A 16 -19.97 -3.86 -0.21
N ALA A 17 -19.29 -2.93 -0.88
CA ALA A 17 -18.33 -3.23 -1.94
C ALA A 17 -17.15 -4.06 -1.40
N LEU A 18 -16.60 -3.71 -0.23
CA LEU A 18 -15.53 -4.46 0.41
C LEU A 18 -15.97 -5.91 0.71
N LEU A 19 -17.14 -6.10 1.31
CA LEU A 19 -17.66 -7.43 1.62
C LEU A 19 -17.97 -8.24 0.37
N ALA A 20 -18.56 -7.63 -0.64
CA ALA A 20 -18.84 -8.29 -1.92
C ALA A 20 -17.54 -8.71 -2.64
N LEU A 21 -16.55 -7.82 -2.71
CA LEU A 21 -15.26 -8.12 -3.32
C LEU A 21 -14.48 -9.16 -2.51
N PHE A 22 -14.55 -9.12 -1.18
CA PHE A 22 -13.94 -10.13 -0.33
C PHE A 22 -14.57 -11.51 -0.58
N ALA A 23 -15.89 -11.58 -0.62
CA ALA A 23 -16.61 -12.82 -0.96
C ALA A 23 -16.22 -13.29 -2.37
N LEU A 24 -16.25 -12.41 -3.39
CA LEU A 24 -15.84 -12.77 -4.75
C LEU A 24 -14.41 -13.31 -4.80
N ASN A 25 -13.49 -12.76 -4.01
CA ASN A 25 -12.13 -13.25 -3.90
C ASN A 25 -12.05 -14.67 -3.30
N LEU A 26 -12.99 -15.08 -2.47
CA LEU A 26 -13.05 -16.44 -1.94
C LEU A 26 -13.69 -17.41 -2.96
N PHE A 27 -14.73 -16.96 -3.67
CA PHE A 27 -15.44 -17.80 -4.65
C PHE A 27 -14.65 -17.96 -5.96
N TRP A 28 -14.07 -16.88 -6.48
CA TRP A 28 -13.42 -16.86 -7.79
C TRP A 28 -11.91 -17.06 -7.67
N GLY A 29 -11.34 -17.93 -8.52
CA GLY A 29 -9.91 -18.22 -8.59
C GLY A 29 -9.61 -19.25 -9.67
N SER A 30 -8.32 -19.56 -9.89
CA SER A 30 -7.86 -20.47 -10.93
C SER A 30 -8.48 -21.88 -10.84
N ILE A 31 -8.84 -22.33 -9.64
CA ILE A 31 -9.53 -23.59 -9.39
C ILE A 31 -10.97 -23.27 -9.01
N ALA A 32 -11.94 -23.80 -9.76
CA ALA A 32 -13.35 -23.62 -9.44
C ALA A 32 -13.70 -24.45 -8.17
N LEU A 33 -14.24 -23.79 -7.16
CA LEU A 33 -14.81 -24.43 -5.98
C LEU A 33 -16.31 -24.26 -6.02
N SER A 34 -17.06 -25.31 -5.64
CA SER A 34 -18.51 -25.20 -5.56
C SER A 34 -18.92 -24.30 -4.37
N PRO A 35 -20.02 -23.55 -4.47
CA PRO A 35 -20.51 -22.74 -3.34
C PRO A 35 -20.79 -23.59 -2.09
N SER A 36 -21.22 -24.84 -2.27
CA SER A 36 -21.45 -25.80 -1.17
C SER A 36 -20.15 -26.18 -0.48
N ASP A 37 -19.04 -26.44 -1.22
CA ASP A 37 -17.74 -26.76 -0.64
C ASP A 37 -17.19 -25.59 0.15
N ILE A 38 -17.37 -24.36 -0.37
CA ILE A 38 -16.94 -23.13 0.32
C ILE A 38 -17.71 -22.96 1.63
N ALA A 39 -19.03 -23.08 1.59
CA ALA A 39 -19.85 -22.96 2.79
C ALA A 39 -19.53 -24.05 3.82
N ALA A 40 -19.35 -25.28 3.37
CA ALA A 40 -18.99 -26.42 4.23
C ALA A 40 -17.60 -26.24 4.86
N ALA A 41 -16.60 -25.74 4.09
CA ALA A 41 -15.27 -25.48 4.61
C ALA A 41 -15.27 -24.36 5.65
N LEU A 42 -16.02 -23.25 5.42
CA LEU A 42 -16.13 -22.15 6.38
C LEU A 42 -16.86 -22.56 7.68
N LEU A 43 -17.81 -23.51 7.60
CA LEU A 43 -18.53 -24.04 8.76
C LEU A 43 -17.78 -25.17 9.47
N GLY A 44 -16.58 -25.54 9.01
CA GLY A 44 -15.82 -26.68 9.56
C GLY A 44 -16.47 -28.07 9.32
N ARG A 45 -17.39 -28.16 8.35
CA ARG A 45 -18.14 -29.37 7.99
C ARG A 45 -17.72 -29.93 6.63
N GLY A 46 -16.62 -29.45 6.05
CA GLY A 46 -16.20 -29.83 4.71
C GLY A 46 -15.72 -31.30 4.64
N THR A 47 -16.34 -32.07 3.79
CA THR A 47 -15.89 -33.44 3.42
C THR A 47 -14.78 -33.42 2.40
N ASN A 48 -14.64 -32.33 1.65
CA ASN A 48 -13.62 -32.13 0.62
C ASN A 48 -12.40 -31.43 1.22
N ALA A 49 -11.41 -32.21 1.67
CA ALA A 49 -10.18 -31.69 2.28
C ALA A 49 -9.37 -30.76 1.32
N LEU A 50 -9.40 -31.02 0.00
CA LEU A 50 -8.73 -30.21 -0.99
C LEU A 50 -9.37 -28.81 -1.08
N ALA A 51 -10.69 -28.74 -1.17
CA ALA A 51 -11.44 -27.48 -1.20
C ALA A 51 -11.22 -26.66 0.08
N ALA A 52 -11.24 -27.32 1.25
CA ALA A 52 -10.96 -26.69 2.54
C ALA A 52 -9.54 -26.09 2.59
N ASN A 53 -8.52 -26.85 2.15
CA ASN A 53 -7.15 -26.37 2.11
C ASN A 53 -6.97 -25.17 1.16
N ILE A 54 -7.53 -25.25 -0.05
CA ILE A 54 -7.46 -24.13 -1.00
C ILE A 54 -8.11 -22.87 -0.40
N LEU A 55 -9.27 -23.01 0.22
CA LEU A 55 -9.99 -21.90 0.80
C LEU A 55 -9.29 -21.32 2.01
N LEU A 56 -8.97 -22.16 3.00
CA LEU A 56 -8.50 -21.70 4.32
C LEU A 56 -7.01 -21.40 4.36
N GLN A 57 -6.19 -22.06 3.52
CA GLN A 57 -4.73 -21.90 3.55
C GLN A 57 -4.18 -21.04 2.39
N LEU A 58 -4.94 -20.88 1.30
CA LEU A 58 -4.48 -20.10 0.16
C LEU A 58 -5.34 -18.84 -0.07
N ARG A 59 -6.67 -18.99 -0.25
CA ARG A 59 -7.52 -17.85 -0.62
C ARG A 59 -7.80 -16.90 0.53
N LEU A 60 -8.09 -17.41 1.70
CA LEU A 60 -8.46 -16.61 2.85
C LEU A 60 -7.27 -15.76 3.37
N PRO A 61 -6.06 -16.33 3.59
CA PRO A 61 -4.90 -15.52 3.95
C PRO A 61 -4.56 -14.46 2.90
N ARG A 62 -4.64 -14.79 1.59
CA ARG A 62 -4.44 -13.84 0.50
C ARG A 62 -5.46 -12.70 0.58
N ALA A 63 -6.75 -12.98 0.68
CA ALA A 63 -7.80 -11.97 0.74
C ALA A 63 -7.65 -11.05 1.96
N VAL A 64 -7.35 -11.61 3.14
CA VAL A 64 -7.09 -10.83 4.36
C VAL A 64 -5.85 -9.95 4.18
N MET A 65 -4.79 -10.47 3.58
CA MET A 65 -3.57 -9.73 3.32
C MET A 65 -3.81 -8.57 2.36
N VAL A 66 -4.60 -8.77 1.29
CA VAL A 66 -4.99 -7.71 0.36
C VAL A 66 -5.75 -6.59 1.06
N VAL A 67 -6.67 -6.94 1.97
CA VAL A 67 -7.41 -5.95 2.80
C VAL A 67 -6.46 -5.14 3.67
N LEU A 68 -5.57 -5.81 4.41
CA LEU A 68 -4.62 -5.15 5.31
C LEU A 68 -3.67 -4.22 4.55
N LEU A 69 -3.04 -4.73 3.50
CA LEU A 69 -2.03 -4.00 2.74
C LEU A 69 -2.65 -2.90 1.87
N GLY A 70 -3.85 -3.12 1.33
CA GLY A 70 -4.60 -2.10 0.59
C GLY A 70 -5.01 -0.93 1.47
N ALA A 71 -5.51 -1.21 2.68
CA ALA A 71 -5.79 -0.20 3.69
C ALA A 71 -4.53 0.57 4.09
N ALA A 72 -3.43 -0.16 4.36
CA ALA A 72 -2.14 0.41 4.73
C ALA A 72 -1.61 1.39 3.67
N LEU A 73 -1.62 0.98 2.40
CA LEU A 73 -1.07 1.79 1.32
C LEU A 73 -1.88 3.05 1.05
N SER A 74 -3.21 2.95 1.09
CA SER A 74 -4.09 4.11 0.93
C SER A 74 -3.93 5.12 2.07
N VAL A 75 -3.88 4.65 3.31
CA VAL A 75 -3.65 5.51 4.48
C VAL A 75 -2.25 6.12 4.43
N ALA A 76 -1.20 5.34 4.11
CA ALA A 76 0.16 5.84 3.93
C ALA A 76 0.21 7.00 2.92
N GLY A 77 -0.48 6.83 1.79
CA GLY A 77 -0.60 7.88 0.79
C GLY A 77 -1.29 9.14 1.32
N TYR A 78 -2.39 8.99 2.05
CA TYR A 78 -3.10 10.12 2.64
C TYR A 78 -2.26 10.89 3.66
N LEU A 79 -1.47 10.19 4.50
CA LEU A 79 -0.54 10.81 5.45
C LEU A 79 0.51 11.65 4.73
N LEU A 80 1.13 11.13 3.66
CA LEU A 80 2.11 11.87 2.87
C LEU A 80 1.49 13.03 2.10
N GLN A 81 0.30 12.87 1.52
CA GLN A 81 -0.42 13.97 0.88
C GLN A 81 -0.68 15.12 1.85
N THR A 82 -0.98 14.78 3.11
CA THR A 82 -1.20 15.79 4.16
C THR A 82 0.11 16.44 4.56
N PHE A 83 1.18 15.66 4.77
CA PHE A 83 2.49 16.18 5.13
C PHE A 83 3.07 17.13 4.05
N PHE A 84 3.01 16.73 2.79
CA PHE A 84 3.52 17.54 1.69
C PHE A 84 2.57 18.64 1.21
N ALA A 85 1.36 18.71 1.76
CA ALA A 85 0.26 19.54 1.22
C ALA A 85 0.09 19.36 -0.30
N ASN A 86 0.44 18.18 -0.81
CA ASN A 86 0.48 17.85 -2.22
C ASN A 86 -0.33 16.60 -2.53
N PRO A 87 -1.34 16.68 -3.39
CA PRO A 87 -2.23 15.57 -3.70
C PRO A 87 -1.58 14.39 -4.44
N ILE A 88 -0.47 14.61 -5.12
CA ILE A 88 0.26 13.58 -5.86
C ILE A 88 1.40 12.95 -5.05
N ALA A 89 1.60 13.39 -3.80
CA ALA A 89 2.59 12.77 -2.93
C ALA A 89 2.16 11.34 -2.57
N GLY A 90 3.08 10.42 -2.71
CA GLY A 90 2.85 9.02 -2.40
C GLY A 90 4.14 8.33 -1.94
N PRO A 91 4.04 7.16 -1.29
CA PRO A 91 5.21 6.44 -0.75
C PRO A 91 6.28 6.11 -1.80
N PHE A 92 5.86 5.90 -3.05
CA PHE A 92 6.77 5.62 -4.17
C PHE A 92 7.73 6.77 -4.47
N VAL A 93 7.24 8.01 -4.39
CA VAL A 93 8.02 9.21 -4.69
C VAL A 93 9.17 9.41 -3.70
N MET A 94 9.09 8.79 -2.52
CA MET A 94 10.08 8.93 -1.45
C MET A 94 11.23 7.90 -1.50
N GLY A 95 11.35 7.15 -2.58
CA GLY A 95 12.44 6.17 -2.75
C GLY A 95 12.30 4.90 -1.88
N ILE A 96 11.20 4.74 -1.12
CA ILE A 96 10.96 3.61 -0.23
C ILE A 96 11.03 2.29 -1.00
N SER A 97 10.33 2.21 -2.13
CA SER A 97 10.31 1.00 -2.96
C SER A 97 11.64 0.71 -3.64
N SER A 98 12.39 1.75 -4.05
CA SER A 98 13.72 1.57 -4.65
C SER A 98 14.73 1.10 -3.60
N GLY A 99 14.66 1.62 -2.37
CA GLY A 99 15.48 1.15 -1.25
C GLY A 99 15.18 -0.30 -0.88
N ALA A 100 13.91 -0.69 -0.86
CA ALA A 100 13.49 -2.07 -0.67
C ALA A 100 14.05 -2.99 -1.76
N LYS A 101 13.91 -2.59 -3.04
CA LYS A 101 14.41 -3.36 -4.20
C LYS A 101 15.92 -3.54 -4.14
N LEU A 102 16.66 -2.50 -3.79
CA LEU A 102 18.11 -2.58 -3.63
C LEU A 102 18.50 -3.58 -2.53
N ALA A 103 17.87 -3.53 -1.37
CA ALA A 103 18.17 -4.46 -0.29
C ALA A 103 17.83 -5.91 -0.64
N VAL A 104 16.73 -6.14 -1.37
CA VAL A 104 16.36 -7.47 -1.88
C VAL A 104 17.38 -7.96 -2.91
N ALA A 105 17.79 -7.11 -3.86
CA ALA A 105 18.81 -7.46 -4.87
C ALA A 105 20.14 -7.85 -4.21
N LEU A 106 20.62 -7.04 -3.27
CA LEU A 106 21.84 -7.34 -2.52
C LEU A 106 21.72 -8.66 -1.75
N THR A 107 20.58 -8.90 -1.11
CA THR A 107 20.35 -10.14 -0.34
C THR A 107 20.34 -11.36 -1.28
N MET A 108 19.64 -11.28 -2.41
CA MET A 108 19.62 -12.37 -3.38
C MET A 108 21.02 -12.70 -3.91
N VAL A 109 21.80 -11.69 -4.33
CA VAL A 109 23.14 -11.90 -4.87
C VAL A 109 24.10 -12.42 -3.80
N VAL A 110 24.10 -11.86 -2.58
CA VAL A 110 25.01 -12.28 -1.50
C VAL A 110 24.72 -13.70 -1.00
N PHE A 111 23.44 -14.07 -0.84
CA PHE A 111 23.07 -15.39 -0.32
C PHE A 111 23.33 -16.50 -1.36
N LEU A 112 22.98 -16.24 -2.63
CA LEU A 112 23.18 -17.24 -3.69
C LEU A 112 24.66 -17.45 -4.02
N ASN A 113 25.49 -16.41 -3.98
CA ASN A 113 26.94 -16.57 -4.11
C ASN A 113 27.56 -17.42 -2.98
N ARG A 114 26.85 -17.56 -1.86
CA ARG A 114 27.23 -18.45 -0.74
C ARG A 114 26.55 -19.83 -0.79
N GLY A 115 25.79 -20.14 -1.85
CA GLY A 115 25.05 -21.39 -1.97
C GLY A 115 23.86 -21.51 -1.00
N LEU A 116 23.41 -20.40 -0.42
CA LEU A 116 22.28 -20.36 0.51
C LEU A 116 20.98 -20.00 -0.24
N LEU A 117 19.93 -20.79 -0.02
CA LEU A 117 18.60 -20.48 -0.53
C LEU A 117 18.01 -19.31 0.27
N THR A 118 17.53 -18.28 -0.42
CA THR A 118 16.83 -17.16 0.21
C THR A 118 15.39 -17.53 0.54
N GLY A 119 15.09 -17.66 1.83
CA GLY A 119 13.71 -17.85 2.28
C GLY A 119 12.86 -16.58 2.13
N SER A 120 11.54 -16.73 2.03
CA SER A 120 10.59 -15.62 1.94
C SER A 120 10.76 -14.61 3.08
N LEU A 121 10.97 -15.07 4.31
CA LEU A 121 11.16 -14.21 5.47
C LEU A 121 12.42 -13.33 5.35
N THR A 122 13.52 -13.87 4.84
CA THR A 122 14.77 -13.12 4.62
C THR A 122 14.55 -11.97 3.64
N LEU A 123 13.84 -12.22 2.54
CA LEU A 123 13.53 -11.19 1.55
C LEU A 123 12.57 -10.11 2.11
N ILE A 124 11.58 -10.51 2.92
CA ILE A 124 10.67 -9.59 3.61
C ILE A 124 11.45 -8.66 4.55
N LEU A 125 12.34 -9.22 5.38
CA LEU A 125 13.16 -8.44 6.30
C LEU A 125 14.13 -7.52 5.57
N ALA A 126 14.76 -8.00 4.49
CA ALA A 126 15.64 -7.20 3.66
C ALA A 126 14.89 -6.02 3.01
N ALA A 127 13.72 -6.29 2.39
CA ALA A 127 12.87 -5.27 1.80
C ALA A 127 12.45 -4.21 2.81
N PHE A 128 12.01 -4.65 3.99
CA PHE A 128 11.61 -3.75 5.06
C PHE A 128 12.78 -2.87 5.55
N ALA A 129 13.96 -3.48 5.77
CA ALA A 129 15.16 -2.76 6.18
C ALA A 129 15.60 -1.73 5.13
N GLY A 130 15.61 -2.11 3.85
CA GLY A 130 15.95 -1.21 2.74
C GLY A 130 14.97 -0.05 2.60
N ALA A 131 13.67 -0.31 2.71
CA ALA A 131 12.62 0.71 2.72
C ALA A 131 12.81 1.71 3.87
N MET A 132 13.07 1.20 5.07
CA MET A 132 13.30 2.04 6.26
C MET A 132 14.60 2.83 6.17
N ALA A 133 15.67 2.26 5.63
CA ALA A 133 16.94 2.96 5.43
C ALA A 133 16.77 4.15 4.46
N ALA A 134 16.11 3.94 3.31
CA ALA A 134 15.79 5.01 2.36
C ALA A 134 14.98 6.12 3.04
N MET A 135 13.99 5.76 3.84
CA MET A 135 13.15 6.71 4.54
C MET A 135 13.87 7.49 5.62
N LEU A 136 14.70 6.82 6.43
CA LEU A 136 15.52 7.49 7.46
C LEU A 136 16.47 8.51 6.82
N PHE A 137 17.00 8.19 5.64
CA PHE A 137 17.83 9.15 4.90
C PHE A 137 17.00 10.37 4.45
N VAL A 138 15.79 10.18 3.91
CA VAL A 138 14.88 11.30 3.57
C VAL A 138 14.57 12.15 4.79
N LEU A 139 14.27 11.51 5.95
CA LEU A 139 14.03 12.22 7.20
C LEU A 139 15.26 13.00 7.71
N ALA A 140 16.46 12.44 7.54
CA ALA A 140 17.70 13.14 7.89
C ALA A 140 17.90 14.40 7.06
N VAL A 141 17.62 14.32 5.75
CA VAL A 141 17.64 15.47 4.85
C VAL A 141 16.54 16.48 5.21
N ALA A 142 15.33 16.00 5.54
CA ALA A 142 14.20 16.85 5.93
C ALA A 142 14.51 17.76 7.13
N ARG A 143 15.38 17.33 8.04
CA ARG A 143 15.81 18.15 9.18
C ARG A 143 16.62 19.38 8.78
N ARG A 144 17.22 19.39 7.58
CA ARG A 144 18.08 20.45 7.07
C ARG A 144 17.42 21.31 5.97
N VAL A 145 16.27 20.85 5.46
CA VAL A 145 15.57 21.49 4.33
C VAL A 145 14.20 21.96 4.80
N GLN A 146 13.93 23.25 4.62
CA GLN A 146 12.66 23.86 5.01
C GLN A 146 11.59 23.83 3.92
N ARG A 147 11.99 23.58 2.66
CA ARG A 147 11.06 23.61 1.51
C ARG A 147 10.59 22.19 1.16
N MET A 148 9.29 21.94 1.24
CA MET A 148 8.68 20.64 0.94
C MET A 148 8.98 20.13 -0.48
N SER A 149 9.08 21.03 -1.47
CA SER A 149 9.43 20.65 -2.85
C SER A 149 10.83 20.06 -2.97
N ILE A 150 11.81 20.59 -2.21
CA ILE A 150 13.17 20.05 -2.20
C ILE A 150 13.20 18.65 -1.57
N LEU A 151 12.38 18.42 -0.55
CA LEU A 151 12.30 17.09 0.09
C LEU A 151 11.75 16.02 -0.87
N VAL A 152 10.75 16.37 -1.68
CA VAL A 152 10.25 15.47 -2.75
C VAL A 152 11.36 15.16 -3.75
N ILE A 153 12.10 16.19 -4.20
CA ILE A 153 13.23 15.99 -5.12
C ILE A 153 14.29 15.09 -4.50
N CYS A 154 14.64 15.28 -3.23
CA CYS A 154 15.58 14.39 -2.53
C CYS A 154 15.10 12.94 -2.49
N GLY A 155 13.81 12.72 -2.21
CA GLY A 155 13.23 11.36 -2.24
C GLY A 155 13.35 10.69 -3.60
N VAL A 156 13.07 11.44 -4.67
CA VAL A 156 13.23 10.95 -6.06
C VAL A 156 14.70 10.66 -6.36
N MET A 157 15.62 11.54 -5.96
CA MET A 157 17.07 11.33 -6.19
C MET A 157 17.60 10.11 -5.46
N ILE A 158 17.15 9.86 -4.23
CA ILE A 158 17.46 8.62 -3.49
C ILE A 158 16.92 7.40 -4.25
N GLY A 159 15.71 7.50 -4.79
CA GLY A 159 15.12 6.46 -5.62
C GLY A 159 16.02 6.13 -6.83
N TYR A 160 16.52 7.15 -7.52
CA TYR A 160 17.47 6.96 -8.64
C TYR A 160 18.80 6.37 -8.21
N ILE A 161 19.37 6.82 -7.08
CA ILE A 161 20.62 6.25 -6.55
C ILE A 161 20.42 4.76 -6.22
N CYS A 162 19.36 4.41 -5.50
CA CYS A 162 19.05 3.01 -5.19
C CYS A 162 18.85 2.18 -6.46
N SER A 163 18.17 2.71 -7.48
CA SER A 163 17.97 2.03 -8.75
C SER A 163 19.28 1.82 -9.49
N ALA A 164 20.13 2.84 -9.60
CA ALA A 164 21.43 2.73 -10.25
C ALA A 164 22.34 1.70 -9.57
N ILE A 165 22.37 1.68 -8.23
CA ILE A 165 23.12 0.65 -7.49
C ILE A 165 22.50 -0.75 -7.74
N THR A 166 21.18 -0.84 -7.79
CA THR A 166 20.49 -2.11 -8.11
C THR A 166 20.90 -2.61 -9.49
N ASP A 167 20.94 -1.73 -10.49
CA ASP A 167 21.33 -2.10 -11.87
C ASP A 167 22.77 -2.57 -11.93
N ILE A 168 23.70 -1.95 -11.16
CA ILE A 168 25.09 -2.42 -11.03
C ILE A 168 25.11 -3.82 -10.38
N VAL A 169 24.36 -4.05 -9.31
CA VAL A 169 24.28 -5.35 -8.63
C VAL A 169 23.74 -6.43 -9.57
N VAL A 170 22.70 -6.11 -10.35
CA VAL A 170 22.08 -7.00 -11.33
C VAL A 170 23.05 -7.35 -12.46
N ALA A 171 23.91 -6.43 -12.90
CA ALA A 171 24.91 -6.69 -13.94
C ALA A 171 25.91 -7.80 -13.58
N PHE A 172 26.12 -8.07 -12.29
CA PHE A 172 26.96 -9.15 -11.78
C PHE A 172 26.17 -10.35 -11.23
N ALA A 173 24.85 -10.35 -11.37
CA ALA A 173 23.98 -11.40 -10.87
C ALA A 173 23.82 -12.54 -11.88
N GLN A 174 23.46 -13.73 -11.40
CA GLN A 174 23.07 -14.85 -12.25
C GLN A 174 21.67 -14.62 -12.83
N ASP A 175 21.39 -15.19 -14.00
CA ASP A 175 20.11 -15.02 -14.72
C ASP A 175 18.89 -15.37 -13.84
N SER A 176 18.98 -16.43 -13.05
CA SER A 176 17.90 -16.83 -12.11
C SER A 176 17.58 -15.75 -11.08
N ASN A 177 18.59 -14.99 -10.62
CA ASN A 177 18.42 -13.89 -9.67
C ASN A 177 17.75 -12.69 -10.31
N ILE A 178 18.10 -12.42 -11.57
CA ILE A 178 17.51 -11.34 -12.36
C ILE A 178 16.01 -11.60 -12.52
N VAL A 179 15.62 -12.83 -12.91
CA VAL A 179 14.22 -13.24 -13.06
C VAL A 179 13.48 -13.16 -11.73
N ASN A 180 14.06 -13.66 -10.64
CA ASN A 180 13.44 -13.61 -9.31
C ASN A 180 13.25 -12.18 -8.81
N LEU A 181 14.24 -11.31 -8.98
CA LEU A 181 14.14 -9.90 -8.61
C LEU A 181 13.12 -9.17 -9.47
N HIS A 182 13.06 -9.47 -10.77
CA HIS A 182 12.07 -8.91 -11.67
C HIS A 182 10.64 -9.29 -11.21
N ASN A 183 10.41 -10.60 -10.98
CA ASN A 183 9.11 -11.09 -10.52
C ASN A 183 8.71 -10.46 -9.17
N TRP A 184 9.65 -10.37 -8.21
CA TRP A 184 9.40 -9.70 -6.94
C TRP A 184 9.05 -8.22 -7.15
N SER A 185 9.74 -7.52 -8.04
CA SER A 185 9.52 -6.09 -8.30
C SER A 185 8.21 -5.78 -9.04
N MET A 186 7.57 -6.76 -9.65
CA MET A 186 6.23 -6.61 -10.22
C MET A 186 5.12 -6.55 -9.18
N GLY A 187 5.39 -7.03 -7.98
CA GLY A 187 4.41 -7.14 -6.90
C GLY A 187 3.40 -8.25 -7.09
N SER A 188 3.08 -8.96 -6.02
CA SER A 188 2.10 -10.04 -6.00
C SER A 188 1.57 -10.29 -4.60
N PHE A 189 0.30 -10.69 -4.50
CA PHE A 189 -0.29 -11.22 -3.26
C PHE A 189 -0.29 -12.77 -3.24
N SER A 190 0.39 -13.41 -4.20
CA SER A 190 0.52 -14.87 -4.23
C SER A 190 1.42 -15.39 -3.10
N GLY A 191 1.15 -16.60 -2.62
CA GLY A 191 1.95 -17.24 -1.58
C GLY A 191 1.83 -16.66 -0.18
N MET A 192 0.81 -15.84 0.10
CA MET A 192 0.55 -15.30 1.43
C MET A 192 0.08 -16.39 2.40
N THR A 193 0.68 -16.43 3.58
CA THR A 193 0.37 -17.39 4.66
C THR A 193 -0.24 -16.68 5.87
N TRP A 194 -0.84 -17.45 6.79
CA TRP A 194 -1.33 -16.90 8.06
C TRP A 194 -0.23 -16.28 8.92
N GLY A 195 1.00 -16.79 8.85
CA GLY A 195 2.16 -16.17 9.51
C GLY A 195 2.45 -14.77 8.96
N ASN A 196 2.37 -14.61 7.63
CA ASN A 196 2.52 -13.30 6.98
C ASN A 196 1.39 -12.35 7.39
N VAL A 197 0.14 -12.84 7.44
CA VAL A 197 -1.02 -12.05 7.90
C VAL A 197 -0.83 -11.57 9.34
N ALA A 198 -0.43 -12.45 10.24
CA ALA A 198 -0.21 -12.09 11.64
C ALA A 198 0.88 -11.02 11.79
N THR A 199 2.01 -11.19 11.09
CA THR A 199 3.11 -10.23 11.11
C THR A 199 2.71 -8.88 10.50
N ALA A 200 2.04 -8.89 9.35
CA ALA A 200 1.55 -7.67 8.74
C ALA A 200 0.50 -6.96 9.61
N ALA A 201 -0.43 -7.71 10.20
CA ALA A 201 -1.44 -7.16 11.10
C ALA A 201 -0.82 -6.51 12.36
N ALA A 202 0.22 -7.13 12.92
CA ALA A 202 0.95 -6.59 14.08
C ALA A 202 1.62 -5.24 13.79
N ILE A 203 1.95 -4.94 12.53
CA ILE A 203 2.51 -3.64 12.10
C ILE A 203 1.39 -2.69 11.65
N VAL A 204 0.52 -3.16 10.78
CA VAL A 204 -0.48 -2.32 10.11
C VAL A 204 -1.53 -1.81 11.07
N LEU A 205 -2.11 -2.66 11.91
CA LEU A 205 -3.22 -2.25 12.79
C LEU A 205 -2.82 -1.18 13.81
N PRO A 206 -1.68 -1.28 14.53
CA PRO A 206 -1.22 -0.20 15.39
C PRO A 206 -0.93 1.10 14.63
N CYS A 207 -0.33 1.01 13.41
CA CYS A 207 -0.06 2.19 12.60
C CYS A 207 -1.36 2.88 12.12
N LEU A 208 -2.38 2.11 11.73
CA LEU A 208 -3.71 2.65 11.37
C LEU A 208 -4.39 3.30 12.57
N ALA A 209 -4.32 2.68 13.75
CA ALA A 209 -4.85 3.24 14.99
C ALA A 209 -4.13 4.55 15.36
N ALA A 210 -2.80 4.57 15.29
CA ALA A 210 -2.01 5.78 15.54
C ALA A 210 -2.34 6.89 14.54
N ALA A 211 -2.46 6.57 13.24
CA ALA A 211 -2.87 7.52 12.22
C ALA A 211 -4.27 8.11 12.51
N PHE A 212 -5.21 7.28 12.97
CA PHE A 212 -6.54 7.73 13.35
C PHE A 212 -6.52 8.67 14.57
N LEU A 213 -5.71 8.38 15.59
CA LEU A 213 -5.52 9.24 16.74
C LEU A 213 -4.93 10.61 16.37
N LEU A 214 -4.10 10.67 15.33
CA LEU A 214 -3.55 11.91 14.78
C LEU A 214 -4.54 12.72 13.92
N SER A 215 -5.76 12.26 13.73
CA SER A 215 -6.76 12.92 12.86
C SER A 215 -7.10 14.36 13.28
N LYS A 216 -7.12 14.66 14.58
CA LYS A 216 -7.38 16.02 15.11
C LYS A 216 -6.22 16.99 14.81
N PRO A 217 -4.96 16.71 15.23
CA PRO A 217 -3.82 17.55 14.88
C PRO A 217 -3.62 17.65 13.35
N MET A 218 -3.94 16.60 12.60
CA MET A 218 -3.91 16.61 11.14
C MET A 218 -4.89 17.63 10.53
N ALA A 219 -6.09 17.78 11.12
CA ALA A 219 -7.05 18.78 10.68
C ALA A 219 -6.54 20.22 10.88
N ALA A 220 -5.85 20.48 12.00
CA ALA A 220 -5.21 21.77 12.23
C ALA A 220 -4.03 22.00 11.26
N TYR A 221 -3.20 20.96 11.01
CA TYR A 221 -2.07 21.04 10.10
C TYR A 221 -2.47 21.34 8.65
N GLN A 222 -3.61 20.83 8.19
CA GLN A 222 -4.16 21.11 6.86
C GLN A 222 -4.58 22.57 6.65
N LEU A 223 -4.78 23.34 7.73
CA LEU A 223 -5.05 24.78 7.68
C LEU A 223 -3.76 25.62 7.66
N GLY A 224 -2.61 24.98 7.79
CA GLY A 224 -1.29 25.58 7.78
C GLY A 224 -0.48 25.32 9.03
N GLU A 225 0.85 25.23 8.87
CA GLU A 225 1.76 24.92 10.00
C GLU A 225 1.70 25.97 11.10
N SER A 226 1.64 27.24 10.73
CA SER A 226 1.53 28.36 11.70
C SER A 226 0.24 28.29 12.50
N TYR A 227 -0.87 27.94 11.86
CA TYR A 227 -2.14 27.74 12.54
C TYR A 227 -2.07 26.52 13.49
N ALA A 228 -1.53 25.40 13.03
CA ALA A 228 -1.37 24.21 13.87
C ALA A 228 -0.52 24.52 15.12
N ALA A 229 0.58 25.27 14.95
CA ALA A 229 1.41 25.70 16.07
C ALA A 229 0.67 26.61 17.06
N SER A 230 -0.16 27.54 16.58
CA SER A 230 -0.93 28.47 17.45
C SER A 230 -1.99 27.75 18.29
N VAL A 231 -2.51 26.61 17.82
CA VAL A 231 -3.47 25.79 18.57
C VAL A 231 -2.80 24.68 19.40
N GLY A 232 -1.47 24.74 19.55
CA GLY A 232 -0.70 23.85 20.44
C GLY A 232 -0.26 22.53 19.83
N VAL A 233 -0.32 22.36 18.50
CA VAL A 233 0.24 21.14 17.84
C VAL A 233 1.76 21.26 17.78
N PRO A 234 2.52 20.28 18.31
CA PRO A 234 3.97 20.27 18.18
C PRO A 234 4.35 19.86 16.73
N VAL A 235 4.33 20.84 15.82
CA VAL A 235 4.42 20.63 14.36
C VAL A 235 5.59 19.74 13.96
N ARG A 236 6.78 19.93 14.57
CA ARG A 236 7.97 19.14 14.24
C ARG A 236 7.78 17.66 14.60
N ALA A 237 7.31 17.34 15.80
CA ALA A 237 7.06 15.96 16.22
C ALA A 237 5.91 15.33 15.42
N PHE A 238 4.86 16.11 15.16
CA PHE A 238 3.72 15.69 14.35
C PHE A 238 4.13 15.34 12.91
N SER A 239 4.91 16.17 12.25
CA SER A 239 5.42 15.94 10.89
C SER A 239 6.27 14.66 10.82
N VAL A 240 7.17 14.46 11.80
CA VAL A 240 7.96 13.22 11.91
C VAL A 240 7.06 12.00 12.10
N ALA A 241 6.01 12.10 12.93
CA ALA A 241 5.07 11.00 13.14
C ALA A 241 4.30 10.64 11.87
N LEU A 242 3.81 11.63 11.09
CA LEU A 242 3.14 11.39 9.81
C LEU A 242 4.04 10.62 8.84
N VAL A 243 5.27 11.07 8.70
CA VAL A 243 6.23 10.47 7.79
C VAL A 243 6.63 9.06 8.24
N LEU A 244 6.90 8.85 9.53
CA LEU A 244 7.24 7.52 10.08
C LEU A 244 6.09 6.53 9.92
N LEU A 245 4.85 6.91 10.26
CA LEU A 245 3.68 6.04 10.11
C LEU A 245 3.44 5.67 8.64
N SER A 246 3.51 6.67 7.75
CA SER A 246 3.38 6.40 6.32
C SER A 246 4.45 5.45 5.82
N SER A 247 5.68 5.61 6.27
CA SER A 247 6.81 4.78 5.84
C SER A 247 6.75 3.37 6.37
N LEU A 248 6.34 3.18 7.63
CA LEU A 248 6.12 1.86 8.21
C LEU A 248 5.02 1.10 7.45
N LEU A 249 3.91 1.77 7.15
CA LEU A 249 2.83 1.19 6.35
C LEU A 249 3.30 0.83 4.95
N ALA A 250 3.99 1.74 4.26
CA ALA A 250 4.49 1.50 2.90
C ALA A 250 5.60 0.45 2.84
N ALA A 251 6.52 0.43 3.82
CA ALA A 251 7.57 -0.57 3.93
C ALA A 251 6.98 -1.97 4.18
N CYS A 252 5.95 -2.07 5.04
CA CYS A 252 5.22 -3.31 5.26
C CYS A 252 4.59 -3.82 3.94
N VAL A 253 3.87 -2.96 3.20
CA VAL A 253 3.30 -3.34 1.90
C VAL A 253 4.38 -3.82 0.94
N THR A 254 5.46 -3.05 0.77
CA THR A 254 6.54 -3.39 -0.17
C THR A 254 7.27 -4.66 0.23
N ALA A 255 7.46 -4.91 1.53
CA ALA A 255 8.12 -6.11 2.04
C ALA A 255 7.33 -7.38 1.73
N PHE A 256 6.01 -7.37 1.93
CA PHE A 256 5.18 -8.56 1.71
C PHE A 256 4.73 -8.73 0.27
N ALA A 257 4.22 -7.67 -0.36
CA ALA A 257 3.59 -7.75 -1.67
C ALA A 257 4.44 -7.16 -2.81
N GLY A 258 5.65 -6.69 -2.51
CA GLY A 258 6.45 -5.92 -3.47
C GLY A 258 5.90 -4.49 -3.68
N PRO A 259 6.49 -3.74 -4.59
CA PRO A 259 6.03 -2.37 -4.89
C PRO A 259 4.67 -2.37 -5.57
N ILE A 260 3.68 -1.68 -4.99
CA ILE A 260 2.33 -1.51 -5.55
C ILE A 260 2.07 -0.03 -5.81
N SER A 261 1.84 0.34 -7.06
CA SER A 261 1.72 1.73 -7.52
C SER A 261 0.29 2.28 -7.38
N PHE A 262 0.17 3.60 -7.39
CA PHE A 262 -1.06 4.40 -7.52
C PHE A 262 -2.10 4.31 -6.40
N VAL A 263 -2.22 3.23 -5.64
CA VAL A 263 -3.24 3.08 -4.58
C VAL A 263 -3.18 4.23 -3.58
N GLY A 264 -1.96 4.55 -3.09
CA GLY A 264 -1.74 5.65 -2.13
C GLY A 264 -2.00 7.05 -2.70
N ILE A 265 -2.06 7.20 -4.03
CA ILE A 265 -2.35 8.49 -4.68
C ILE A 265 -3.84 8.56 -5.03
N ALA A 266 -4.34 7.57 -5.76
CA ALA A 266 -5.69 7.59 -6.32
C ALA A 266 -6.80 7.46 -5.26
N VAL A 267 -6.65 6.49 -4.34
CA VAL A 267 -7.72 6.17 -3.38
C VAL A 267 -8.04 7.33 -2.44
N PRO A 268 -7.08 8.02 -1.79
CA PRO A 268 -7.41 9.15 -0.91
C PRO A 268 -8.18 10.26 -1.63
N HIS A 269 -7.90 10.47 -2.91
CA HIS A 269 -8.63 11.44 -3.73
C HIS A 269 -10.06 11.01 -4.02
N LEU A 270 -10.26 9.76 -4.45
CA LEU A 270 -11.59 9.20 -4.66
C LEU A 270 -12.43 9.29 -3.40
N ILE A 271 -11.84 8.99 -2.24
CA ILE A 271 -12.52 9.03 -0.95
C ILE A 271 -12.92 10.46 -0.58
N LYS A 272 -12.02 11.44 -0.70
CA LYS A 272 -12.36 12.86 -0.46
C LYS A 272 -13.51 13.32 -1.34
N HIS A 273 -13.48 12.93 -2.61
CA HIS A 273 -14.55 13.28 -3.56
C HIS A 273 -15.89 12.58 -3.22
N THR A 274 -15.86 11.30 -2.93
CA THR A 274 -17.06 10.51 -2.59
C THR A 274 -17.72 10.99 -1.29
N LEU A 275 -16.90 11.23 -0.25
CA LEU A 275 -17.39 11.73 1.05
C LEU A 275 -17.77 13.21 1.00
N GLY A 276 -17.31 13.98 0.01
CA GLY A 276 -17.47 15.42 -0.04
C GLY A 276 -16.86 16.12 1.18
N SER A 277 -15.78 15.59 1.73
CA SER A 277 -15.14 16.06 2.95
C SER A 277 -13.63 15.85 2.90
N ALA A 278 -12.88 16.88 3.35
CA ALA A 278 -11.45 16.80 3.55
C ALA A 278 -11.03 16.49 5.01
N LYS A 279 -12.00 16.41 5.94
CA LYS A 279 -11.73 16.21 7.38
C LYS A 279 -11.03 14.86 7.61
N PRO A 280 -9.82 14.83 8.22
CA PRO A 280 -9.05 13.60 8.42
C PRO A 280 -9.80 12.49 9.18
N LEU A 281 -10.56 12.87 10.21
CA LEU A 281 -11.39 11.95 10.99
C LEU A 281 -12.37 11.13 10.13
N ARG A 282 -12.79 11.68 8.99
CA ARG A 282 -13.68 11.03 8.03
C ARG A 282 -12.92 10.37 6.89
N VAL A 283 -11.87 11.00 6.42
CA VAL A 283 -11.12 10.50 5.25
C VAL A 283 -10.28 9.27 5.60
N LEU A 284 -9.67 9.21 6.79
CA LEU A 284 -8.81 8.09 7.19
C LEU A 284 -9.53 6.72 7.16
N PRO A 285 -10.69 6.55 7.83
CA PRO A 285 -11.43 5.29 7.74
C PRO A 285 -11.89 4.98 6.30
N GLY A 286 -12.30 6.02 5.57
CA GLY A 286 -12.67 5.89 4.16
C GLY A 286 -11.49 5.41 3.30
N CYS A 287 -10.29 5.92 3.53
CA CYS A 287 -9.06 5.46 2.85
C CYS A 287 -8.77 4.00 3.16
N ALA A 288 -8.92 3.57 4.42
CA ALA A 288 -8.70 2.18 4.78
C ALA A 288 -9.69 1.24 4.05
N LEU A 289 -10.99 1.56 4.10
CA LEU A 289 -12.02 0.76 3.40
C LEU A 289 -11.86 0.82 1.88
N GLY A 290 -11.68 2.00 1.33
CA GLY A 290 -11.54 2.19 -0.12
C GLY A 290 -10.26 1.57 -0.68
N GLY A 291 -9.14 1.65 0.05
CA GLY A 291 -7.88 1.02 -0.32
C GLY A 291 -7.98 -0.49 -0.32
N ALA A 292 -8.59 -1.06 0.71
CA ALA A 292 -8.87 -2.50 0.80
C ALA A 292 -9.75 -2.97 -0.36
N ALA A 293 -10.88 -2.29 -0.62
CA ALA A 293 -11.79 -2.64 -1.71
C ALA A 293 -11.12 -2.50 -3.09
N PHE A 294 -10.38 -1.43 -3.32
CA PHE A 294 -9.65 -1.22 -4.58
C PHE A 294 -8.59 -2.31 -4.83
N CYS A 295 -7.80 -2.66 -3.80
CA CYS A 295 -6.82 -3.72 -3.93
C CYS A 295 -7.46 -5.10 -4.13
N LEU A 296 -8.59 -5.42 -3.47
CA LEU A 296 -9.33 -6.66 -3.72
C LEU A 296 -9.86 -6.74 -5.15
N LEU A 297 -10.36 -5.64 -5.69
CA LEU A 297 -10.78 -5.58 -7.09
C LEU A 297 -9.61 -5.83 -8.03
N CYS A 298 -8.49 -5.14 -7.81
CA CYS A 298 -7.29 -5.30 -8.63
C CYS A 298 -6.69 -6.71 -8.53
N ASP A 299 -6.68 -7.30 -7.32
CA ASP A 299 -6.21 -8.68 -7.12
C ASP A 299 -7.10 -9.70 -7.82
N LEU A 300 -8.42 -9.52 -7.74
CA LEU A 300 -9.37 -10.36 -8.46
C LEU A 300 -9.13 -10.33 -9.98
N ILE A 301 -8.92 -9.14 -10.54
CA ILE A 301 -8.61 -8.95 -11.97
C ILE A 301 -7.26 -9.58 -12.30
N ALA A 302 -6.22 -9.33 -11.49
CA ALA A 302 -4.87 -9.80 -11.72
C ALA A 302 -4.78 -11.34 -11.85
N ARG A 303 -5.54 -12.07 -11.05
CA ARG A 303 -5.51 -13.54 -11.03
C ARG A 303 -6.56 -14.22 -11.89
N SER A 304 -7.59 -13.51 -12.36
CA SER A 304 -8.69 -14.13 -13.10
C SER A 304 -8.72 -13.81 -14.59
N LEU A 305 -8.20 -12.64 -15.00
CA LEU A 305 -8.34 -12.15 -16.36
C LEU A 305 -7.62 -13.03 -17.39
N PHE A 306 -6.44 -13.55 -17.04
CA PHE A 306 -5.62 -14.39 -17.91
C PHE A 306 -5.23 -15.72 -17.24
N ALA A 307 -6.12 -16.25 -16.39
CA ALA A 307 -5.85 -17.53 -15.72
C ALA A 307 -5.45 -18.63 -16.71
N PRO A 308 -4.42 -19.46 -16.42
CA PRO A 308 -3.75 -19.59 -15.15
C PRO A 308 -2.61 -18.59 -14.88
N THR A 309 -2.27 -17.72 -15.83
CA THR A 309 -1.20 -16.72 -15.65
C THR A 309 -1.71 -15.54 -14.82
N GLU A 310 -1.04 -15.27 -13.69
CA GLU A 310 -1.35 -14.11 -12.86
C GLU A 310 -0.66 -12.85 -13.41
N LEU A 311 -1.41 -11.75 -13.53
CA LEU A 311 -0.85 -10.45 -13.85
C LEU A 311 -0.17 -9.84 -12.62
N SER A 312 0.81 -8.97 -12.87
CA SER A 312 1.40 -8.12 -11.83
C SER A 312 0.32 -7.21 -11.21
N ILE A 313 0.22 -7.22 -9.88
CA ILE A 313 -0.73 -6.34 -9.19
C ILE A 313 -0.40 -4.87 -9.43
N SER A 314 0.89 -4.52 -9.52
CA SER A 314 1.33 -3.15 -9.80
C SER A 314 0.89 -2.66 -11.18
N SER A 315 0.90 -3.53 -12.19
CA SER A 315 0.39 -3.21 -13.53
C SER A 315 -1.11 -2.96 -13.52
N VAL A 316 -1.86 -3.82 -12.84
CA VAL A 316 -3.33 -3.67 -12.75
C VAL A 316 -3.68 -2.39 -11.99
N THR A 317 -3.05 -2.13 -10.84
CA THR A 317 -3.30 -0.90 -10.09
C THR A 317 -2.87 0.36 -10.84
N ALA A 318 -1.85 0.28 -11.70
CA ALA A 318 -1.43 1.38 -12.55
C ALA A 318 -2.47 1.68 -13.65
N VAL A 319 -2.98 0.65 -14.34
CA VAL A 319 -3.98 0.81 -15.41
C VAL A 319 -5.26 1.46 -14.88
N PHE A 320 -5.71 1.12 -13.68
CA PHE A 320 -6.90 1.72 -13.08
C PHE A 320 -6.60 3.00 -12.31
N GLY A 321 -5.46 3.10 -11.65
CA GLY A 321 -5.12 4.24 -10.81
C GLY A 321 -4.63 5.47 -11.59
N ALA A 322 -3.84 5.29 -12.64
CA ALA A 322 -3.30 6.41 -13.41
C ALA A 322 -4.38 7.26 -14.10
N PRO A 323 -5.40 6.69 -14.77
CA PRO A 323 -6.49 7.49 -15.35
C PRO A 323 -7.25 8.30 -14.30
N VAL A 324 -7.47 7.73 -13.12
CA VAL A 324 -8.13 8.45 -12.00
C VAL A 324 -7.29 9.66 -11.59
N VAL A 325 -5.99 9.50 -11.45
CA VAL A 325 -5.09 10.61 -11.09
C VAL A 325 -5.08 11.69 -12.18
N ILE A 326 -4.98 11.31 -13.46
CA ILE A 326 -5.03 12.25 -14.58
C ILE A 326 -6.34 13.03 -14.58
N TRP A 327 -7.48 12.34 -14.47
CA TRP A 327 -8.78 12.99 -14.43
C TRP A 327 -8.90 14.00 -13.29
N LEU A 328 -8.41 13.65 -12.11
CA LEU A 328 -8.40 14.54 -10.94
C LEU A 328 -7.56 15.80 -11.14
N LEU A 329 -6.37 15.65 -11.76
CA LEU A 329 -5.48 16.78 -12.04
C LEU A 329 -6.08 17.74 -13.05
N VAL A 330 -6.68 17.22 -14.13
CA VAL A 330 -7.36 18.03 -15.15
C VAL A 330 -8.53 18.81 -14.53
N ARG A 331 -9.35 18.15 -13.75
CA ARG A 331 -10.52 18.78 -13.11
C ARG A 331 -10.11 19.89 -12.14
N ARG A 332 -9.08 19.67 -11.32
CA ARG A 332 -8.57 20.69 -10.39
C ARG A 332 -8.07 21.92 -11.09
N ASN A 333 -7.42 21.75 -12.24
CA ASN A 333 -6.92 22.88 -13.05
C ASN A 333 -8.09 23.72 -13.59
N GLN A 334 -9.21 23.09 -13.93
CA GLN A 334 -10.43 23.79 -14.37
C GLN A 334 -11.16 24.54 -13.25
N GLU A 335 -11.13 24.01 -12.02
CA GLU A 335 -11.74 24.65 -10.84
C GLU A 335 -10.90 25.83 -10.32
N GLY A 336 -9.58 25.80 -10.50
CA GLY A 336 -8.66 26.89 -10.16
C GLY A 336 -8.57 28.02 -11.20
N ALA A 337 -9.10 27.79 -12.41
CA ALA A 337 -9.16 28.77 -13.49
C ALA A 337 -10.51 29.54 -13.54
N ARG A 338 -11.46 29.20 -12.68
CA ARG A 338 -12.73 29.91 -12.45
C ARG A 338 -12.69 30.71 -11.15
#